data_97830662625ceebd054dfd3754e1101d
#
_entry.id   97830662625ceebd054dfd3754e1101d
#
_cell.length_a   1.000
_cell.length_b   1.000
_cell.length_c   1.000
_cell.angle_alpha   90.00
_cell.angle_beta   90.00
_cell.angle_gamma   90.00
#
_symmetry.space_group_name_H-M   'P 1'
#
loop_
_entity.id
_entity.type
_entity.pdbx_description
1 polymer ?
#
loop_
_entity_poly.entity_id
_entity_poly.type
_entity_poly.pdbx_seq_one_letter_code
_entity_poly.pdbx_strand_id
1 'polypeptide(L)'
;MIDVVIPSYNCANTLGRTLASLVSQTDKDFNVIIVDDCSTEDILSVVSGYTEQLSIQYIRNQKNVGCGMSRQVGIDHGKSSYFCFLDADDMFMPYTVEVFNAAIEDNPDLEFLCGFFYVQAKVNGKHALVLKKDGFTWCHGKLYCRRKVEQFGIRNRPDIKFADDSFFNSMCFELLDAKKIELPLYLYSNNPESVTRRKDDQRDSEATVDFLRAMLASCEVVLRHKPYVEHLPHTLDIVKKSGRMTDEAIELFGILETMCGGVKKYD
;
A
#
# COMPACT_ATOMS: atom_id res chain seq x y z
N MET A 1 7.78 -10.33 15.60
CA MET A 1 6.69 -10.96 14.80
C MET A 1 5.95 -9.90 14.02
N ILE A 2 5.63 -10.13 12.74
CA ILE A 2 5.03 -9.23 11.77
C ILE A 2 3.74 -9.85 11.23
N ASP A 3 2.68 -9.06 11.00
CA ASP A 3 1.50 -9.49 10.26
C ASP A 3 1.63 -9.08 8.79
N VAL A 4 1.63 -10.04 7.88
CA VAL A 4 1.57 -9.81 6.42
C VAL A 4 0.10 -9.83 6.01
N VAL A 5 -0.45 -8.66 5.67
CA VAL A 5 -1.86 -8.50 5.28
C VAL A 5 -1.98 -8.58 3.77
N ILE A 6 -2.83 -9.50 3.28
CA ILE A 6 -3.06 -9.76 1.86
C ILE A 6 -4.54 -9.50 1.53
N PRO A 7 -4.88 -8.34 0.94
CA PRO A 7 -6.21 -8.13 0.38
C PRO A 7 -6.38 -8.99 -0.87
N SER A 8 -7.50 -9.71 -0.98
CA SER A 8 -7.73 -10.70 -2.03
C SER A 8 -9.12 -10.53 -2.64
N TYR A 9 -9.21 -10.43 -3.94
CA TYR A 9 -10.49 -10.41 -4.67
C TYR A 9 -10.33 -11.02 -6.05
N ASN A 10 -10.99 -12.15 -6.32
CA ASN A 10 -10.95 -12.88 -7.59
C ASN A 10 -9.49 -13.07 -8.10
N CYS A 11 -8.64 -13.63 -7.26
CA CYS A 11 -7.20 -13.78 -7.50
C CYS A 11 -6.70 -15.23 -7.32
N ALA A 12 -7.56 -16.23 -7.44
CA ALA A 12 -7.20 -17.63 -7.25
C ALA A 12 -6.03 -18.08 -8.15
N ASN A 13 -5.91 -17.50 -9.34
CA ASN A 13 -4.84 -17.78 -10.30
C ASN A 13 -3.47 -17.16 -9.93
N THR A 14 -3.42 -16.15 -9.06
CA THR A 14 -2.18 -15.46 -8.66
C THR A 14 -1.77 -15.73 -7.23
N LEU A 15 -2.73 -15.87 -6.31
CA LEU A 15 -2.51 -15.99 -4.88
C LEU A 15 -1.56 -17.14 -4.51
N GLY A 16 -1.61 -18.27 -5.23
CA GLY A 16 -0.68 -19.39 -4.99
C GLY A 16 0.78 -18.97 -5.12
N ARG A 17 1.13 -18.16 -6.13
CA ARG A 17 2.49 -17.63 -6.32
C ARG A 17 2.88 -16.66 -5.19
N THR A 18 1.95 -15.82 -4.76
CA THR A 18 2.14 -14.88 -3.65
C THR A 18 2.46 -15.65 -2.35
N LEU A 19 1.67 -16.67 -2.02
CA LEU A 19 1.89 -17.50 -0.84
C LEU A 19 3.19 -18.31 -0.92
N ALA A 20 3.56 -18.82 -2.09
CA ALA A 20 4.84 -19.49 -2.31
C ALA A 20 6.03 -18.57 -2.01
N SER A 21 5.93 -17.27 -2.30
CA SER A 21 6.97 -16.28 -1.94
C SER A 21 7.14 -16.13 -0.43
N LEU A 22 6.06 -16.29 0.34
CA LEU A 22 6.09 -16.28 1.81
C LEU A 22 6.64 -17.59 2.38
N VAL A 23 6.30 -18.74 1.77
CA VAL A 23 6.94 -20.02 2.11
C VAL A 23 8.44 -19.98 1.89
N SER A 24 8.92 -19.21 0.94
CA SER A 24 10.35 -19.08 0.58
C SER A 24 11.11 -18.06 1.42
N GLN A 25 10.47 -17.37 2.38
CA GLN A 25 11.18 -16.41 3.24
C GLN A 25 12.27 -17.09 4.07
N THR A 26 13.42 -16.43 4.21
CA THR A 26 14.55 -16.91 5.04
C THR A 26 14.24 -16.85 6.53
N ASP A 27 13.47 -15.87 6.97
CA ASP A 27 12.93 -15.75 8.33
C ASP A 27 11.43 -16.07 8.35
N LYS A 28 10.98 -16.83 9.35
CA LYS A 28 9.60 -17.32 9.51
C LYS A 28 8.85 -16.63 10.65
N ASP A 29 9.41 -15.60 11.28
CA ASP A 29 8.76 -14.90 12.39
C ASP A 29 7.70 -13.88 11.88
N PHE A 30 6.65 -14.40 11.23
CA PHE A 30 5.51 -13.64 10.74
C PHE A 30 4.23 -14.47 10.70
N ASN A 31 3.09 -13.81 10.70
CA ASN A 31 1.77 -14.37 10.40
C ASN A 31 1.26 -13.82 9.07
N VAL A 32 0.35 -14.55 8.44
CA VAL A 32 -0.34 -14.14 7.21
C VAL A 32 -1.81 -13.89 7.52
N ILE A 33 -2.34 -12.74 7.11
CA ILE A 33 -3.76 -12.40 7.23
C ILE A 33 -4.29 -12.18 5.83
N ILE A 34 -5.09 -13.13 5.33
CA ILE A 34 -5.72 -13.03 4.02
C ILE A 34 -7.15 -12.51 4.21
N VAL A 35 -7.46 -11.39 3.57
CA VAL A 35 -8.80 -10.82 3.60
C VAL A 35 -9.43 -10.96 2.21
N ASP A 36 -10.31 -11.95 2.08
CA ASP A 36 -11.10 -12.19 0.87
C ASP A 36 -12.27 -11.20 0.81
N ASP A 37 -12.22 -10.31 -0.15
CA ASP A 37 -13.20 -9.25 -0.35
C ASP A 37 -14.46 -9.73 -1.11
N CYS A 38 -15.06 -10.83 -0.63
CA CYS A 38 -16.26 -11.44 -1.21
C CYS A 38 -16.03 -11.95 -2.64
N SER A 39 -14.93 -12.69 -2.88
CA SER A 39 -14.64 -13.28 -4.20
C SER A 39 -15.71 -14.24 -4.67
N THR A 40 -15.91 -14.31 -5.99
CA THR A 40 -16.70 -15.36 -6.66
C THR A 40 -15.86 -16.61 -6.96
N GLU A 41 -14.54 -16.48 -6.93
CA GLU A 41 -13.58 -17.58 -7.06
C GLU A 41 -13.33 -18.29 -5.73
N ASP A 42 -12.89 -19.53 -5.77
CA ASP A 42 -12.56 -20.33 -4.59
C ASP A 42 -11.15 -20.01 -4.06
N ILE A 43 -11.05 -18.88 -3.35
CA ILE A 43 -9.82 -18.44 -2.70
C ILE A 43 -9.42 -19.39 -1.56
N LEU A 44 -10.41 -19.91 -0.82
CA LEU A 44 -10.15 -20.77 0.35
C LEU A 44 -9.46 -22.06 -0.04
N SER A 45 -9.79 -22.67 -1.19
CA SER A 45 -9.09 -23.85 -1.69
C SER A 45 -7.61 -23.58 -1.93
N VAL A 46 -7.25 -22.42 -2.52
CA VAL A 46 -5.84 -22.03 -2.70
C VAL A 46 -5.15 -21.87 -1.36
N VAL A 47 -5.77 -21.15 -0.41
CA VAL A 47 -5.21 -20.90 0.94
C VAL A 47 -4.96 -22.19 1.68
N SER A 48 -5.88 -23.16 1.60
CA SER A 48 -5.78 -24.45 2.29
C SER A 48 -4.54 -25.24 1.92
N GLY A 49 -4.01 -25.06 0.70
CA GLY A 49 -2.77 -25.70 0.26
C GLY A 49 -1.50 -25.19 0.97
N TYR A 50 -1.58 -24.13 1.76
CA TYR A 50 -0.43 -23.49 2.42
C TYR A 50 -0.50 -23.47 3.94
N THR A 51 -1.59 -23.95 4.57
CA THR A 51 -1.81 -23.88 6.02
C THR A 51 -0.84 -24.75 6.84
N GLU A 52 -0.22 -25.75 6.24
CA GLU A 52 0.82 -26.55 6.91
C GLU A 52 2.19 -25.82 6.94
N GLN A 53 2.40 -24.84 6.06
CA GLN A 53 3.68 -24.17 5.87
C GLN A 53 3.67 -22.72 6.40
N LEU A 54 2.49 -22.11 6.51
CA LEU A 54 2.28 -20.73 6.91
C LEU A 54 1.21 -20.64 8.01
N SER A 55 1.45 -19.79 9.01
CA SER A 55 0.41 -19.39 9.97
C SER A 55 -0.56 -18.43 9.29
N ILE A 56 -1.69 -18.92 8.80
CA ILE A 56 -2.67 -18.14 8.03
C ILE A 56 -3.95 -17.92 8.81
N GLN A 57 -4.37 -16.68 8.94
CA GLN A 57 -5.72 -16.28 9.31
C GLN A 57 -6.46 -15.88 8.03
N TYR A 58 -7.52 -16.61 7.67
CA TYR A 58 -8.40 -16.28 6.55
C TYR A 58 -9.66 -15.59 7.04
N ILE A 59 -9.97 -14.44 6.46
CA ILE A 59 -11.13 -13.62 6.77
C ILE A 59 -11.88 -13.36 5.46
N ARG A 60 -13.19 -13.55 5.45
CA ARG A 60 -14.02 -13.26 4.28
C ARG A 60 -15.01 -12.14 4.58
N ASN A 61 -14.98 -11.07 3.81
CA ASN A 61 -15.94 -9.99 3.88
C ASN A 61 -17.34 -10.45 3.41
N GLN A 62 -18.39 -9.93 4.02
CA GLN A 62 -19.76 -10.25 3.63
C GLN A 62 -20.17 -9.66 2.26
N LYS A 63 -19.48 -8.58 1.84
CA LYS A 63 -19.64 -7.92 0.55
C LYS A 63 -18.31 -7.34 0.11
N ASN A 64 -18.15 -7.04 -1.17
CA ASN A 64 -16.98 -6.33 -1.67
C ASN A 64 -16.96 -4.90 -1.10
N VAL A 65 -15.90 -4.57 -0.38
CA VAL A 65 -15.69 -3.26 0.27
C VAL A 65 -14.49 -2.50 -0.31
N GLY A 66 -13.76 -3.12 -1.23
CA GLY A 66 -12.57 -2.57 -1.89
C GLY A 66 -11.26 -2.88 -1.16
N CYS A 67 -10.15 -2.72 -1.89
CA CYS A 67 -8.81 -3.10 -1.46
C CYS A 67 -8.40 -2.38 -0.17
N GLY A 68 -8.60 -1.06 -0.08
CA GLY A 68 -8.25 -0.27 1.09
C GLY A 68 -8.97 -0.73 2.36
N MET A 69 -10.29 -0.99 2.27
CA MET A 69 -11.05 -1.49 3.40
C MET A 69 -10.68 -2.93 3.76
N SER A 70 -10.33 -3.77 2.79
CA SER A 70 -9.82 -5.11 3.06
C SER A 70 -8.46 -5.07 3.76
N ARG A 71 -7.56 -4.14 3.39
CA ARG A 71 -6.33 -3.87 4.16
C ARG A 71 -6.66 -3.43 5.60
N GLN A 72 -7.66 -2.55 5.77
CA GLN A 72 -8.09 -2.11 7.10
C GLN A 72 -8.62 -3.28 7.96
N VAL A 73 -9.44 -4.16 7.40
CA VAL A 73 -9.91 -5.38 8.09
C VAL A 73 -8.71 -6.22 8.54
N GLY A 74 -7.70 -6.40 7.69
CA GLY A 74 -6.47 -7.11 8.05
C GLY A 74 -5.70 -6.43 9.18
N ILE A 75 -5.56 -5.11 9.17
CA ILE A 75 -4.94 -4.35 10.27
C ILE A 75 -5.72 -4.58 11.58
N ASP A 76 -7.04 -4.48 11.55
CA ASP A 76 -7.90 -4.55 12.74
C ASP A 76 -7.91 -5.97 13.36
N HIS A 77 -7.70 -7.03 12.58
CA HIS A 77 -7.63 -8.42 13.05
C HIS A 77 -6.21 -8.85 13.45
N GLY A 78 -5.19 -8.18 12.95
CA GLY A 78 -3.80 -8.45 13.29
C GLY A 78 -3.46 -8.11 14.73
N LYS A 79 -2.47 -8.80 15.30
CA LYS A 79 -2.05 -8.65 16.72
C LYS A 79 -0.56 -8.36 16.87
N SER A 80 0.24 -8.53 15.81
CA SER A 80 1.66 -8.24 15.87
C SER A 80 1.93 -6.76 16.01
N SER A 81 3.06 -6.39 16.62
CA SER A 81 3.46 -5.00 16.82
C SER A 81 3.70 -4.25 15.52
N TYR A 82 4.02 -5.00 14.46
CA TYR A 82 4.25 -4.49 13.12
C TYR A 82 3.38 -5.20 12.09
N PHE A 83 3.09 -4.52 10.99
CA PHE A 83 2.42 -5.12 9.83
C PHE A 83 2.97 -4.57 8.53
N CYS A 84 2.76 -5.32 7.45
CA CYS A 84 3.07 -4.91 6.08
C CYS A 84 1.96 -5.39 5.14
N PHE A 85 1.96 -4.86 3.92
CA PHE A 85 1.01 -5.29 2.89
C PHE A 85 1.72 -6.06 1.78
N LEU A 86 1.02 -7.08 1.27
CA LEU A 86 1.42 -7.83 0.09
C LEU A 86 0.18 -8.04 -0.79
N ASP A 87 0.18 -7.51 -1.99
CA ASP A 87 -0.93 -7.69 -2.91
C ASP A 87 -0.98 -9.13 -3.43
N ALA A 88 -2.19 -9.66 -3.68
CA ALA A 88 -2.43 -11.07 -3.97
C ALA A 88 -1.92 -11.55 -5.35
N ASP A 89 -1.33 -10.66 -6.14
CA ASP A 89 -0.68 -10.94 -7.41
C ASP A 89 0.82 -10.58 -7.43
N ASP A 90 1.39 -10.18 -6.28
CA ASP A 90 2.78 -9.79 -6.12
C ASP A 90 3.58 -10.78 -5.26
N MET A 91 4.87 -10.49 -5.04
CA MET A 91 5.75 -11.36 -4.26
C MET A 91 6.69 -10.55 -3.37
N PHE A 92 7.06 -11.11 -2.21
CA PHE A 92 8.20 -10.65 -1.44
C PHE A 92 9.51 -11.20 -2.01
N MET A 93 10.59 -10.46 -1.84
CA MET A 93 11.94 -10.99 -2.03
C MET A 93 12.23 -12.01 -0.91
N PRO A 94 13.05 -13.04 -1.14
CA PRO A 94 13.23 -14.13 -0.17
C PRO A 94 13.71 -13.71 1.22
N TYR A 95 14.34 -12.55 1.34
CA TYR A 95 14.92 -12.00 2.57
C TYR A 95 14.10 -10.84 3.19
N THR A 96 12.89 -10.58 2.69
CA THR A 96 12.11 -9.41 3.11
C THR A 96 11.78 -9.43 4.60
N VAL A 97 11.30 -10.55 5.11
CA VAL A 97 10.95 -10.68 6.54
C VAL A 97 12.18 -10.60 7.42
N GLU A 98 13.30 -11.21 7.03
CA GLU A 98 14.58 -11.12 7.72
C GLU A 98 15.06 -9.65 7.84
N VAL A 99 14.98 -8.88 6.75
CA VAL A 99 15.33 -7.45 6.77
C VAL A 99 14.41 -6.65 7.67
N PHE A 100 13.12 -6.95 7.67
CA PHE A 100 12.15 -6.28 8.54
C PHE A 100 12.43 -6.59 10.01
N ASN A 101 12.64 -7.86 10.38
CA ASN A 101 12.93 -8.25 11.75
C ASN A 101 14.27 -7.69 12.23
N ALA A 102 15.32 -7.72 11.40
CA ALA A 102 16.60 -7.08 11.73
C ALA A 102 16.46 -5.57 11.96
N ALA A 103 15.64 -4.88 11.15
CA ALA A 103 15.42 -3.44 11.33
C ALA A 103 14.65 -3.10 12.62
N ILE A 104 13.75 -3.99 13.07
CA ILE A 104 13.03 -3.87 14.35
C ILE A 104 14.01 -4.11 15.52
N GLU A 105 14.87 -5.11 15.41
CA GLU A 105 15.89 -5.43 16.45
C GLU A 105 16.91 -4.30 16.59
N ASP A 106 17.40 -3.76 15.48
CA ASP A 106 18.35 -2.64 15.44
C ASP A 106 17.74 -1.32 15.95
N ASN A 107 16.43 -1.14 15.82
CA ASN A 107 15.72 0.05 16.25
C ASN A 107 14.36 -0.31 16.89
N PRO A 108 14.30 -0.55 18.21
CA PRO A 108 13.07 -0.88 18.92
C PRO A 108 11.97 0.21 18.84
N ASP A 109 12.35 1.44 18.53
CA ASP A 109 11.44 2.58 18.34
C ASP A 109 11.07 2.81 16.87
N LEU A 110 11.38 1.87 15.97
CA LEU A 110 11.06 1.95 14.56
C LEU A 110 9.55 2.22 14.36
N GLU A 111 9.21 3.31 13.68
CA GLU A 111 7.82 3.68 13.42
C GLU A 111 7.36 3.26 12.03
N PHE A 112 8.23 3.46 11.02
CA PHE A 112 7.91 3.21 9.63
C PHE A 112 9.19 2.90 8.85
N LEU A 113 9.16 1.87 8.00
CA LEU A 113 10.28 1.49 7.15
C LEU A 113 9.85 1.45 5.70
N CYS A 114 10.70 1.96 4.81
CA CYS A 114 10.51 1.95 3.37
C CYS A 114 11.71 1.30 2.68
N GLY A 115 11.48 0.19 1.98
CA GLY A 115 12.44 -0.44 1.08
C GLY A 115 12.18 -0.11 -0.38
N PHE A 116 13.12 -0.49 -1.25
CA PHE A 116 12.93 -0.45 -2.69
C PHE A 116 12.06 -1.62 -3.17
N PHE A 117 11.64 -1.58 -4.41
CA PHE A 117 10.92 -2.69 -5.04
C PHE A 117 11.27 -2.84 -6.52
N TYR A 118 11.10 -4.05 -7.04
CA TYR A 118 11.18 -4.31 -8.47
C TYR A 118 9.80 -4.24 -9.12
N VAL A 119 9.77 -3.76 -10.35
CA VAL A 119 8.60 -3.83 -11.24
C VAL A 119 8.93 -4.73 -12.41
N GLN A 120 8.10 -5.74 -12.66
CA GLN A 120 8.16 -6.50 -13.90
C GLN A 120 7.67 -5.64 -15.06
N ALA A 121 8.52 -5.37 -16.04
CA ALA A 121 8.23 -4.51 -17.17
C ALA A 121 8.73 -5.14 -18.48
N LYS A 122 8.23 -4.64 -19.61
CA LYS A 122 8.83 -4.89 -20.91
C LYS A 122 9.69 -3.69 -21.27
N VAL A 123 11.00 -3.91 -21.39
CA VAL A 123 11.97 -2.92 -21.83
C VAL A 123 12.52 -3.38 -23.18
N ASN A 124 12.34 -2.58 -24.23
CA ASN A 124 12.74 -2.93 -25.61
C ASN A 124 12.20 -4.31 -26.05
N GLY A 125 10.94 -4.62 -25.71
CA GLY A 125 10.27 -5.89 -26.04
C GLY A 125 10.69 -7.11 -25.20
N LYS A 126 11.67 -6.98 -24.32
CA LYS A 126 12.13 -8.06 -23.42
C LYS A 126 11.59 -7.86 -22.00
N HIS A 127 11.29 -8.97 -21.31
CA HIS A 127 10.95 -8.93 -19.89
C HIS A 127 12.17 -8.50 -19.06
N ALA A 128 11.97 -7.54 -18.17
CA ALA A 128 13.01 -7.00 -17.29
C ALA A 128 12.45 -6.69 -15.92
N LEU A 129 13.33 -6.69 -14.91
CA LEU A 129 13.04 -6.15 -13.59
C LEU A 129 13.59 -4.72 -13.52
N VAL A 130 12.72 -3.76 -13.26
CA VAL A 130 13.07 -2.34 -13.13
C VAL A 130 13.05 -1.98 -11.65
N LEU A 131 14.17 -1.57 -11.09
CA LEU A 131 14.28 -1.12 -9.70
C LEU A 131 13.59 0.24 -9.55
N LYS A 132 12.68 0.33 -8.58
CA LYS A 132 12.04 1.56 -8.11
C LYS A 132 12.57 1.90 -6.72
N LYS A 133 13.14 3.09 -6.60
CA LYS A 133 13.77 3.60 -5.36
C LYS A 133 12.87 4.48 -4.54
N ASP A 134 11.78 4.94 -5.14
CA ASP A 134 10.79 5.79 -4.50
C ASP A 134 9.41 5.17 -4.66
N GLY A 135 8.72 5.03 -3.57
CA GLY A 135 7.39 4.46 -3.46
C GLY A 135 6.54 5.23 -2.46
N PHE A 136 6.64 6.57 -2.45
CA PHE A 136 5.90 7.41 -1.49
C PHE A 136 4.42 7.01 -1.38
N THR A 137 3.75 6.81 -2.51
CA THR A 137 2.31 6.51 -2.54
C THR A 137 1.97 5.01 -2.43
N TRP A 138 2.89 4.11 -2.77
CA TRP A 138 2.60 2.67 -2.88
C TRP A 138 2.90 1.92 -1.59
N CYS A 139 2.15 0.85 -1.29
CA CYS A 139 2.36 0.01 -0.10
C CYS A 139 3.57 -0.94 -0.19
N HIS A 140 4.23 -1.01 -1.36
CA HIS A 140 5.25 -2.00 -1.67
C HIS A 140 6.52 -1.83 -0.82
N GLY A 141 6.98 -2.93 -0.21
CA GLY A 141 8.23 -2.96 0.56
C GLY A 141 8.23 -2.10 1.81
N LYS A 142 7.08 -1.89 2.44
CA LYS A 142 6.92 -1.07 3.64
C LYS A 142 6.54 -1.89 4.87
N LEU A 143 7.02 -1.44 6.03
CA LEU A 143 6.69 -1.98 7.34
C LEU A 143 6.19 -0.86 8.25
N TYR A 144 5.10 -1.11 8.98
CA TYR A 144 4.39 -0.12 9.79
C TYR A 144 4.31 -0.56 11.24
N CYS A 145 4.67 0.33 12.17
CA CYS A 145 4.43 0.13 13.60
C CYS A 145 2.93 0.30 13.91
N ARG A 146 2.25 -0.77 14.33
CA ARG A 146 0.81 -0.78 14.61
C ARG A 146 0.43 0.29 15.63
N ARG A 147 1.14 0.35 16.76
CA ARG A 147 0.89 1.31 17.84
C ARG A 147 0.94 2.76 17.33
N LYS A 148 1.85 3.07 16.41
CA LYS A 148 1.98 4.43 15.87
C LYS A 148 0.87 4.76 14.88
N VAL A 149 0.52 3.83 14.00
CA VAL A 149 -0.62 3.96 13.07
C VAL A 149 -1.93 4.20 13.85
N GLU A 150 -2.15 3.43 14.91
CA GLU A 150 -3.31 3.60 15.79
C GLU A 150 -3.28 4.92 16.58
N GLN A 151 -2.13 5.30 17.13
CA GLN A 151 -1.92 6.55 17.88
C GLN A 151 -2.31 7.79 17.06
N PHE A 152 -1.98 7.82 15.79
CA PHE A 152 -2.30 8.95 14.91
C PHE A 152 -3.64 8.78 14.19
N GLY A 153 -4.39 7.69 14.43
CA GLY A 153 -5.66 7.43 13.78
C GLY A 153 -5.56 7.23 12.28
N ILE A 154 -4.42 6.72 11.80
CA ILE A 154 -4.19 6.42 10.37
C ILE A 154 -5.02 5.18 10.02
N ARG A 155 -6.04 5.35 9.19
CA ARG A 155 -6.97 4.28 8.80
C ARG A 155 -7.44 4.47 7.38
N ASN A 156 -7.65 3.36 6.65
CA ASN A 156 -8.35 3.42 5.38
C ASN A 156 -9.82 3.81 5.56
N ARG A 157 -10.40 4.41 4.54
CA ARG A 157 -11.77 4.94 4.55
C ARG A 157 -12.61 4.32 3.43
N PRO A 158 -13.91 4.04 3.68
CA PRO A 158 -14.77 3.39 2.68
C PRO A 158 -15.13 4.30 1.48
N ASP A 159 -14.94 5.59 1.60
CA ASP A 159 -15.16 6.57 0.52
C ASP A 159 -13.94 6.76 -0.38
N ILE A 160 -12.77 6.20 -0.03
CA ILE A 160 -11.54 6.22 -0.82
C ILE A 160 -11.37 4.86 -1.50
N LYS A 161 -11.63 4.78 -2.81
CA LYS A 161 -11.68 3.51 -3.55
C LYS A 161 -10.44 3.22 -4.40
N PHE A 162 -9.85 4.23 -5.04
CA PHE A 162 -8.81 4.05 -6.06
C PHE A 162 -7.42 4.53 -5.64
N ALA A 163 -7.31 5.29 -4.58
CA ALA A 163 -6.05 5.83 -4.08
C ALA A 163 -5.84 5.51 -2.61
N ASP A 164 -6.31 4.34 -2.18
CA ASP A 164 -6.28 3.89 -0.80
C ASP A 164 -4.84 3.75 -0.26
N ASP A 165 -3.93 3.23 -1.07
CA ASP A 165 -2.51 3.13 -0.74
C ASP A 165 -1.85 4.51 -0.64
N SER A 166 -2.14 5.41 -1.57
CA SER A 166 -1.66 6.79 -1.54
C SER A 166 -2.21 7.54 -0.33
N PHE A 167 -3.48 7.35 0.00
CA PHE A 167 -4.13 7.92 1.17
C PHE A 167 -3.46 7.47 2.46
N PHE A 168 -3.29 6.17 2.64
CA PHE A 168 -2.70 5.60 3.84
C PHE A 168 -1.22 6.00 3.98
N ASN A 169 -0.45 5.89 2.92
CA ASN A 169 0.98 6.17 2.95
C ASN A 169 1.30 7.65 3.12
N SER A 170 0.53 8.56 2.53
CA SER A 170 0.78 9.99 2.74
C SER A 170 0.68 10.38 4.21
N MET A 171 -0.29 9.84 4.95
CA MET A 171 -0.38 10.05 6.40
C MET A 171 0.81 9.43 7.14
N CYS A 172 1.26 8.23 6.76
CA CYS A 172 2.43 7.60 7.37
C CYS A 172 3.69 8.44 7.16
N PHE A 173 3.95 8.91 5.95
CA PHE A 173 5.12 9.76 5.66
C PHE A 173 5.10 11.11 6.37
N GLU A 174 3.92 11.66 6.61
CA GLU A 174 3.78 12.94 7.32
C GLU A 174 3.90 12.81 8.84
N LEU A 175 3.41 11.71 9.41
CA LEU A 175 3.21 11.58 10.86
C LEU A 175 4.18 10.63 11.54
N LEU A 176 4.84 9.73 10.81
CA LEU A 176 5.75 8.73 11.34
C LEU A 176 7.20 9.04 10.95
N ASP A 177 8.13 8.64 11.81
CA ASP A 177 9.56 8.68 11.50
C ASP A 177 9.92 7.55 10.53
N ALA A 178 10.33 7.91 9.31
CA ALA A 178 10.56 6.99 8.21
C ALA A 178 12.04 6.60 8.08
N LYS A 179 12.37 5.32 8.31
CA LYS A 179 13.68 4.75 7.96
C LYS A 179 13.67 4.22 6.53
N LYS A 180 14.65 4.61 5.72
CA LYS A 180 14.83 4.07 4.37
C LYS A 180 15.88 2.96 4.35
N ILE A 181 15.58 1.88 3.63
CA ILE A 181 16.53 0.78 3.35
C ILE A 181 16.68 0.67 1.83
N GLU A 182 17.93 0.75 1.35
CA GLU A 182 18.26 0.69 -0.08
C GLU A 182 18.33 -0.76 -0.61
N LEU A 183 17.37 -1.58 -0.21
CA LEU A 183 17.23 -2.97 -0.67
C LEU A 183 15.86 -3.16 -1.31
N PRO A 184 15.77 -3.90 -2.42
CA PRO A 184 14.48 -4.28 -3.00
C PRO A 184 13.85 -5.38 -2.13
N LEU A 185 12.72 -5.07 -1.51
CA LEU A 185 11.99 -5.97 -0.60
C LEU A 185 10.74 -6.58 -1.25
N TYR A 186 10.33 -6.07 -2.39
CA TYR A 186 9.05 -6.39 -3.01
C TYR A 186 9.21 -6.52 -4.53
N LEU A 187 8.46 -7.42 -5.14
CA LEU A 187 8.36 -7.61 -6.58
C LEU A 187 6.93 -7.36 -7.04
N TYR A 188 6.70 -6.21 -7.65
CA TYR A 188 5.46 -5.87 -8.32
C TYR A 188 5.35 -6.60 -9.66
N SER A 189 4.38 -7.48 -9.75
CA SER A 189 4.18 -8.36 -10.90
C SER A 189 3.46 -7.67 -12.04
N ASN A 190 3.78 -8.07 -13.27
CA ASN A 190 3.06 -7.61 -14.44
C ASN A 190 1.80 -8.43 -14.66
N ASN A 191 0.72 -8.13 -13.93
CA ASN A 191 -0.58 -8.75 -14.12
C ASN A 191 -1.41 -7.94 -15.13
N PRO A 192 -1.72 -8.49 -16.33
CA PRO A 192 -2.53 -7.79 -17.34
C PRO A 192 -3.97 -7.50 -16.87
N GLU A 193 -4.49 -8.31 -15.93
CA GLU A 193 -5.84 -8.19 -15.39
C GLU A 193 -5.92 -7.25 -14.18
N SER A 194 -4.76 -6.69 -13.77
CA SER A 194 -4.69 -5.75 -12.64
C SER A 194 -5.65 -4.57 -12.83
N VAL A 195 -6.31 -4.22 -11.74
CA VAL A 195 -7.25 -3.10 -11.67
C VAL A 195 -6.62 -1.80 -12.17
N THR A 196 -5.33 -1.56 -11.91
CA THR A 196 -4.61 -0.36 -12.32
C THR A 196 -4.31 -0.26 -13.81
N ARG A 197 -4.50 -1.34 -14.59
CA ARG A 197 -4.15 -1.42 -16.02
C ARG A 197 -5.34 -1.43 -16.97
N ARG A 198 -6.56 -1.46 -16.46
CA ARG A 198 -7.74 -1.34 -17.30
C ARG A 198 -7.78 0.08 -17.87
N LYS A 199 -7.57 0.20 -19.18
CA LYS A 199 -7.65 1.47 -19.90
C LYS A 199 -9.13 1.80 -20.13
N ASP A 200 -9.61 2.80 -19.41
CA ASP A 200 -10.91 3.41 -19.62
C ASP A 200 -10.74 4.92 -19.35
N ASP A 201 -10.99 5.76 -20.35
CA ASP A 201 -10.79 7.22 -20.26
C ASP A 201 -11.66 7.84 -19.13
N GLN A 202 -12.85 7.30 -18.90
CA GLN A 202 -13.72 7.73 -17.81
C GLN A 202 -13.11 7.43 -16.45
N ARG A 203 -12.47 6.28 -16.31
CA ARG A 203 -11.80 5.86 -15.10
C ARG A 203 -10.56 6.68 -14.77
N ASP A 204 -9.80 7.13 -15.75
CA ASP A 204 -8.60 7.96 -15.53
C ASP A 204 -8.98 9.31 -14.90
N SER A 205 -10.14 9.88 -15.26
CA SER A 205 -10.64 11.12 -14.67
C SER A 205 -11.22 10.89 -13.25
N GLU A 206 -11.98 9.81 -13.04
CA GLU A 206 -12.49 9.41 -11.72
C GLU A 206 -11.33 9.09 -10.75
N ALA A 207 -10.30 8.39 -11.21
CA ALA A 207 -9.12 8.10 -10.41
C ALA A 207 -8.34 9.35 -9.99
N THR A 208 -8.31 10.39 -10.84
CA THR A 208 -7.68 11.67 -10.49
C THR A 208 -8.49 12.39 -9.40
N VAL A 209 -9.80 12.43 -9.51
CA VAL A 209 -10.69 13.01 -8.48
C VAL A 209 -10.56 12.25 -7.16
N ASP A 210 -10.62 10.92 -7.18
CA ASP A 210 -10.47 10.10 -5.98
C ASP A 210 -9.09 10.26 -5.34
N PHE A 211 -8.03 10.40 -6.13
CA PHE A 211 -6.71 10.70 -5.62
C PHE A 211 -6.66 12.07 -4.89
N LEU A 212 -7.26 13.11 -5.46
CA LEU A 212 -7.31 14.43 -4.83
C LEU A 212 -8.19 14.43 -3.56
N ARG A 213 -9.31 13.70 -3.57
CA ARG A 213 -10.13 13.47 -2.37
C ARG A 213 -9.33 12.73 -1.28
N ALA A 214 -8.57 11.72 -1.66
CA ALA A 214 -7.69 10.99 -0.76
C ALA A 214 -6.63 11.92 -0.14
N MET A 215 -6.01 12.78 -0.94
CA MET A 215 -5.03 13.76 -0.45
C MET A 215 -5.68 14.79 0.49
N LEU A 216 -6.86 15.30 0.16
CA LEU A 216 -7.61 16.20 1.04
C LEU A 216 -7.91 15.54 2.38
N ALA A 217 -8.44 14.32 2.36
CA ALA A 217 -8.75 13.58 3.57
C ALA A 217 -7.49 13.26 4.41
N SER A 218 -6.34 12.99 3.77
CA SER A 218 -5.08 12.80 4.49
C SER A 218 -4.60 14.09 5.16
N CYS A 219 -4.73 15.25 4.48
CA CYS A 219 -4.41 16.54 5.07
C CYS A 219 -5.24 16.84 6.32
N GLU A 220 -6.53 16.52 6.29
CA GLU A 220 -7.41 16.71 7.46
C GLU A 220 -6.90 15.92 8.69
N VAL A 221 -6.38 14.71 8.48
CA VAL A 221 -5.80 13.90 9.56
C VAL A 221 -4.47 14.50 10.01
N VAL A 222 -3.57 14.80 9.08
CA VAL A 222 -2.24 15.35 9.38
C VAL A 222 -2.32 16.67 10.13
N LEU A 223 -3.19 17.59 9.72
CA LEU A 223 -3.34 18.92 10.32
C LEU A 223 -3.92 18.91 11.76
N ARG A 224 -4.46 17.77 12.21
CA ARG A 224 -4.82 17.58 13.64
C ARG A 224 -3.57 17.38 14.51
N HIS A 225 -2.44 16.97 13.95
CA HIS A 225 -1.21 16.59 14.63
C HIS A 225 -0.03 17.51 14.32
N LYS A 226 -0.01 18.11 13.11
CA LYS A 226 1.04 19.02 12.65
C LYS A 226 0.42 20.31 12.08
N PRO A 227 1.07 21.46 12.20
CA PRO A 227 0.55 22.74 11.68
C PRO A 227 0.68 22.88 10.15
N TYR A 228 1.35 21.97 9.47
CA TYR A 228 1.59 22.00 8.01
C TYR A 228 1.75 20.58 7.46
N VAL A 229 1.69 20.44 6.14
CA VAL A 229 1.89 19.19 5.39
C VAL A 229 3.13 19.36 4.49
N GLU A 230 4.13 18.50 4.64
CA GLU A 230 5.44 18.65 3.98
C GLU A 230 5.48 18.06 2.56
N HIS A 231 4.91 16.87 2.38
CA HIS A 231 5.10 16.10 1.14
C HIS A 231 4.00 16.31 0.09
N LEU A 232 2.86 16.86 0.47
CA LEU A 232 1.71 17.05 -0.42
C LEU A 232 2.00 17.98 -1.61
N PRO A 233 2.75 19.09 -1.47
CA PRO A 233 3.04 20.00 -2.58
C PRO A 233 3.70 19.30 -3.77
N HIS A 234 4.62 18.39 -3.53
CA HIS A 234 5.28 17.61 -4.59
C HIS A 234 4.29 16.72 -5.33
N THR A 235 3.37 16.08 -4.59
CA THR A 235 2.36 15.20 -5.16
C THR A 235 1.35 15.98 -6.02
N LEU A 236 0.94 17.17 -5.59
CA LEU A 236 0.06 18.04 -6.35
C LEU A 236 0.69 18.50 -7.67
N ASP A 237 2.00 18.79 -7.70
CA ASP A 237 2.71 19.15 -8.92
C ASP A 237 2.69 18.02 -9.97
N ILE A 238 2.76 16.77 -9.54
CA ILE A 238 2.62 15.59 -10.43
C ILE A 238 1.22 15.55 -11.04
N VAL A 239 0.17 15.74 -10.24
CA VAL A 239 -1.23 15.75 -10.72
C VAL A 239 -1.45 16.89 -11.72
N LYS A 240 -0.97 18.08 -11.43
CA LYS A 240 -1.06 19.25 -12.33
C LYS A 240 -0.39 18.99 -13.69
N LYS A 241 0.77 18.34 -13.69
CA LYS A 241 1.52 17.98 -14.91
C LYS A 241 0.85 16.88 -15.73
N SER A 242 -0.05 16.08 -15.14
CA SER A 242 -0.75 15.01 -15.86
C SER A 242 -1.72 15.51 -16.93
N GLY A 243 -2.20 16.76 -16.83
CA GLY A 243 -3.16 17.37 -17.75
C GLY A 243 -4.59 16.81 -17.69
N ARG A 244 -4.89 15.94 -16.73
CA ARG A 244 -6.17 15.22 -16.58
C ARG A 244 -7.04 15.87 -15.50
N MET A 245 -7.36 17.14 -15.65
CA MET A 245 -8.11 17.90 -14.66
C MET A 245 -9.55 18.10 -15.12
N THR A 246 -10.51 17.49 -14.42
CA THR A 246 -11.93 17.83 -14.52
C THR A 246 -12.24 19.10 -13.70
N ASP A 247 -13.41 19.70 -13.89
CA ASP A 247 -13.82 20.86 -13.08
C ASP A 247 -13.79 20.55 -11.57
N GLU A 248 -14.25 19.37 -11.17
CA GLU A 248 -14.17 18.91 -9.78
C GLU A 248 -12.72 18.71 -9.31
N ALA A 249 -11.84 18.19 -10.15
CA ALA A 249 -10.42 18.05 -9.83
C ALA A 249 -9.74 19.41 -9.65
N ILE A 250 -10.11 20.42 -10.44
CA ILE A 250 -9.61 21.79 -10.30
C ILE A 250 -10.05 22.42 -8.98
N GLU A 251 -11.31 22.21 -8.57
CA GLU A 251 -11.84 22.70 -7.29
C GLU A 251 -11.11 22.07 -6.11
N LEU A 252 -11.00 20.73 -6.07
CA LEU A 252 -10.29 19.99 -5.03
C LEU A 252 -8.81 20.39 -4.95
N PHE A 253 -8.17 20.60 -6.10
CA PHE A 253 -6.79 21.06 -6.18
C PHE A 253 -6.63 22.45 -5.54
N GLY A 254 -7.53 23.40 -5.83
CA GLY A 254 -7.52 24.75 -5.23
C GLY A 254 -7.68 24.72 -3.71
N ILE A 255 -8.54 23.83 -3.18
CA ILE A 255 -8.70 23.62 -1.74
C ILE A 255 -7.39 23.12 -1.13
N LEU A 256 -6.75 22.12 -1.74
CA LEU A 256 -5.49 21.56 -1.29
C LEU A 256 -4.34 22.57 -1.31
N GLU A 257 -4.22 23.38 -2.37
CA GLU A 257 -3.23 24.47 -2.43
C GLU A 257 -3.42 25.48 -1.29
N THR A 258 -4.67 25.77 -0.94
CA THR A 258 -5.00 26.69 0.16
C THR A 258 -4.66 26.07 1.52
N MET A 259 -4.97 24.79 1.75
CA MET A 259 -4.68 24.08 3.00
C MET A 259 -3.18 23.89 3.24
N CYS A 260 -2.40 23.71 2.18
CA CYS A 260 -0.94 23.57 2.29
C CYS A 260 -0.22 24.90 2.57
N GLY A 261 -0.94 26.02 2.68
CA GLY A 261 -0.39 27.34 3.01
C GLY A 261 0.69 27.78 2.02
N GLY A 262 0.28 28.20 0.83
CA GLY A 262 1.11 28.79 -0.22
C GLY A 262 2.55 28.28 -0.25
N VAL A 263 2.80 27.25 -1.04
CA VAL A 263 4.08 26.55 -1.19
C VAL A 263 5.25 27.53 -1.14
N LYS A 264 6.09 27.46 -0.09
CA LYS A 264 7.45 27.99 -0.20
C LYS A 264 8.11 27.20 -1.35
N LYS A 265 8.37 27.86 -2.47
CA LYS A 265 9.18 27.29 -3.54
C LYS A 265 10.49 26.82 -2.92
N TYR A 266 10.74 25.55 -2.93
CA TYR A 266 12.08 25.02 -2.76
C TYR A 266 12.82 25.33 -4.07
N ASP A 267 13.74 26.30 -3.98
CA ASP A 267 14.75 26.57 -5.01
C ASP A 267 15.79 25.45 -5.03
#